data_6244de8f9a73bc5dd0f7355ac330abc9
#
_entry.id   6244de8f9a73bc5dd0f7355ac330abc9
#
_cell.length_a   1.000
_cell.length_b   1.000
_cell.length_c   1.000
_cell.angle_alpha   90.00
_cell.angle_beta   90.00
_cell.angle_gamma   90.00
#
_symmetry.space_group_name_H-M   'P 1'
#
loop_
_entity.id
_entity.type
_entity.pdbx_description
1 polymer ?
#
loop_
_entity_poly.entity_id
_entity_poly.type
_entity_poly.pdbx_seq_one_letter_code
_entity_poly.pdbx_strand_id
1 'polypeptide(L)'
;LHGSGPKEQEWATGLILGNRFQDGPSLYFIPQIPNEGDYYRWWQVAKQFAWEKLIRQALVEGNVDANRLYVFGISEGGYGSQRLASFYADYWAAAGPMAGGEPLKNAPVENCANIGFSFLTGADDTGFYRNILTYYTQIAFDSAQLARPLDADKRPLFVHRINLLPGMQHHIKYDLTTPWLKNFVRNPYPKTVLWEDYDMDGRHRSGFYNLQVLASPTKNRTYYDMNIHNNVVTINIKEVEYT
;
A
#
# COMPACT_ATOMS: atom_id res chain seq x y z
N LEU A 1 -2.35 -1.19 10.80
CA LEU A 1 -2.19 0.18 11.29
C LEU A 1 -3.52 0.63 11.90
N HIS A 2 -3.50 1.18 13.11
CA HIS A 2 -4.72 1.60 13.81
C HIS A 2 -5.17 3.02 13.42
N GLY A 3 -6.42 3.35 13.80
CA GLY A 3 -6.99 4.69 13.64
C GLY A 3 -6.47 5.70 14.68
N SER A 4 -7.10 6.88 14.75
CA SER A 4 -6.72 7.96 15.66
C SER A 4 -7.46 7.92 17.01
N GLY A 5 -8.06 6.80 17.34
CA GLY A 5 -8.74 6.60 18.65
C GLY A 5 -7.78 6.45 19.82
N PRO A 6 -8.32 6.31 21.06
CA PRO A 6 -7.53 5.97 22.21
C PRO A 6 -6.76 4.65 22.00
N LYS A 7 -5.48 4.63 22.36
CA LYS A 7 -4.59 3.49 22.02
C LYS A 7 -5.05 2.13 22.57
N GLU A 8 -5.68 2.10 23.74
CA GLU A 8 -6.22 0.86 24.33
C GLU A 8 -7.38 0.30 23.48
N GLN A 9 -8.24 1.18 22.96
CA GLN A 9 -9.35 0.81 22.09
C GLN A 9 -8.84 0.37 20.71
N GLU A 10 -7.87 1.09 20.16
CA GLU A 10 -7.25 0.73 18.89
C GLU A 10 -6.49 -0.60 18.97
N TRP A 11 -5.82 -0.87 20.09
CA TRP A 11 -5.19 -2.16 20.36
C TRP A 11 -6.22 -3.30 20.39
N ALA A 12 -7.32 -3.12 21.12
CA ALA A 12 -8.39 -4.12 21.20
C ALA A 12 -9.00 -4.41 19.81
N THR A 13 -9.22 -3.37 19.00
CA THR A 13 -9.69 -3.51 17.62
C THR A 13 -8.69 -4.29 16.77
N GLY A 14 -7.40 -3.99 16.90
CA GLY A 14 -6.33 -4.70 16.20
C GLY A 14 -6.29 -6.19 16.55
N LEU A 15 -6.45 -6.54 17.81
CA LEU A 15 -6.53 -7.95 18.25
C LEU A 15 -7.75 -8.68 17.67
N ILE A 16 -8.92 -8.02 17.61
CA ILE A 16 -10.11 -8.60 16.98
C ILE A 16 -9.86 -8.89 15.51
N LEU A 17 -9.26 -7.95 14.79
CA LEU A 17 -8.88 -8.15 13.39
C LEU A 17 -7.88 -9.30 13.23
N GLY A 18 -6.88 -9.34 14.12
CA GLY A 18 -5.88 -10.40 14.16
C GLY A 18 -6.49 -11.80 14.30
N ASN A 19 -7.42 -11.96 15.22
CA ASN A 19 -8.07 -13.22 15.48
C ASN A 19 -8.98 -13.73 14.34
N ARG A 20 -9.24 -12.92 13.33
CA ARG A 20 -10.05 -13.30 12.16
C ARG A 20 -9.27 -13.98 11.03
N PHE A 21 -7.96 -14.03 11.11
CA PHE A 21 -7.15 -14.89 10.24
C PHE A 21 -7.23 -16.35 10.69
N GLN A 22 -8.30 -17.02 10.33
CA GLN A 22 -8.56 -18.40 10.78
C GLN A 22 -7.74 -19.46 10.03
N ASP A 23 -6.95 -19.10 9.01
CA ASP A 23 -6.49 -20.06 8.01
C ASP A 23 -4.97 -20.29 7.98
N GLY A 24 -4.26 -20.09 9.06
CA GLY A 24 -2.86 -20.41 9.11
C GLY A 24 -2.10 -19.68 10.20
N PRO A 25 -0.86 -20.09 10.49
CA PRO A 25 -0.01 -19.33 11.38
C PRO A 25 0.26 -17.96 10.75
N SER A 26 -0.23 -16.90 11.39
CA SER A 26 0.02 -15.51 10.99
C SER A 26 0.60 -14.74 12.15
N LEU A 27 1.67 -14.00 11.90
CA LEU A 27 2.23 -13.05 12.84
C LEU A 27 1.62 -11.67 12.60
N TYR A 28 0.98 -11.12 13.62
CA TYR A 28 0.45 -9.77 13.59
C TYR A 28 1.36 -8.82 14.34
N PHE A 29 1.81 -7.80 13.66
CA PHE A 29 2.41 -6.65 14.29
C PHE A 29 1.41 -5.50 14.31
N ILE A 30 0.99 -5.12 15.50
CA ILE A 30 0.07 -4.00 15.75
C ILE A 30 0.88 -2.88 16.39
N PRO A 31 1.41 -1.94 15.61
CA PRO A 31 2.22 -0.86 16.14
C PRO A 31 1.35 0.03 17.02
N GLN A 32 1.87 0.38 18.18
CA GLN A 32 1.28 1.39 19.04
C GLN A 32 2.03 2.69 18.83
N ILE A 33 1.38 3.68 18.24
CA ILE A 33 1.94 5.01 18.17
C ILE A 33 1.25 5.86 19.20
N PRO A 34 1.98 6.49 20.13
CA PRO A 34 1.40 7.43 21.08
C PRO A 34 0.69 8.53 20.29
N ASN A 35 -0.58 8.75 20.56
CA ASN A 35 -1.34 9.87 20.01
C ASN A 35 -0.99 11.12 20.83
N GLU A 36 0.27 11.50 20.76
CA GLU A 36 0.80 12.65 21.49
C GLU A 36 1.09 13.78 20.51
N GLY A 37 0.06 14.60 20.23
CA GLY A 37 0.18 15.81 19.43
C GLY A 37 -0.46 15.76 18.05
N ASP A 38 -0.56 16.91 17.43
CA ASP A 38 -1.33 17.17 16.21
C ASP A 38 -0.72 16.61 14.92
N TYR A 39 0.47 16.04 14.98
CA TYR A 39 1.25 15.62 13.81
C TYR A 39 1.59 14.14 13.78
N TYR A 40 0.67 13.33 14.18
CA TYR A 40 0.79 11.90 14.12
C TYR A 40 0.40 11.36 12.72
N ARG A 41 1.36 10.76 12.01
CA ARG A 41 1.12 10.15 10.69
C ARG A 41 1.98 8.89 10.52
N TRP A 42 1.39 7.85 9.93
CA TRP A 42 2.06 6.56 9.72
C TRP A 42 3.23 6.61 8.75
N TRP A 43 3.26 7.60 7.87
CA TRP A 43 4.25 7.76 6.81
C TRP A 43 5.39 8.75 7.12
N GLN A 44 5.44 9.29 8.31
CA GLN A 44 6.53 10.20 8.71
C GLN A 44 7.89 9.52 8.56
N VAL A 45 8.91 10.27 8.15
CA VAL A 45 10.25 9.75 7.82
C VAL A 45 10.85 8.90 8.93
N ALA A 46 10.72 9.30 10.18
CA ALA A 46 11.20 8.52 11.32
C ALA A 46 10.53 7.13 11.40
N LYS A 47 9.24 7.05 11.05
CA LYS A 47 8.49 5.79 11.03
C LYS A 47 8.82 4.95 9.81
N GLN A 48 9.17 5.57 8.69
CA GLN A 48 9.64 4.84 7.51
C GLN A 48 10.87 4.00 7.86
N PHE A 49 11.83 4.56 8.59
CA PHE A 49 13.00 3.80 9.07
C PHE A 49 12.60 2.69 10.06
N ALA A 50 11.60 2.93 10.90
CA ALA A 50 11.10 1.92 11.82
C ALA A 50 10.44 0.75 11.08
N TRP A 51 9.66 1.01 10.02
CA TRP A 51 9.06 -0.03 9.17
C TRP A 51 10.12 -0.88 8.47
N GLU A 52 11.12 -0.25 7.87
CA GLU A 52 12.22 -0.95 7.22
C GLU A 52 13.00 -1.82 8.20
N LYS A 53 13.30 -1.30 9.39
CA LYS A 53 13.98 -2.05 10.44
C LYS A 53 13.16 -3.24 10.92
N LEU A 54 11.85 -3.04 11.16
CA LEU A 54 10.95 -4.11 11.56
C LEU A 54 10.89 -5.24 10.54
N ILE A 55 10.70 -4.89 9.26
CA ILE A 55 10.66 -5.88 8.16
C ILE A 55 11.98 -6.64 8.09
N ARG A 56 13.10 -5.96 8.11
CA ARG A 56 14.44 -6.60 8.08
C ARG A 56 14.64 -7.53 9.26
N GLN A 57 14.27 -7.12 10.48
CA GLN A 57 14.40 -7.95 11.67
C GLN A 57 13.52 -9.19 11.57
N ALA A 58 12.27 -9.06 11.15
CA ALA A 58 11.35 -10.19 10.98
C ALA A 58 11.90 -11.22 9.96
N LEU A 59 12.50 -10.74 8.88
CA LEU A 59 13.10 -11.59 7.84
C LEU A 59 14.37 -12.30 8.34
N VAL A 60 15.21 -11.62 9.13
CA VAL A 60 16.46 -12.21 9.68
C VAL A 60 16.16 -13.27 10.72
N GLU A 61 15.12 -13.09 11.54
CA GLU A 61 14.71 -14.09 12.52
C GLU A 61 14.14 -15.37 11.89
N GLY A 62 13.83 -15.34 10.58
CA GLY A 62 13.50 -16.54 9.79
C GLY A 62 12.10 -17.12 10.02
N ASN A 63 11.27 -16.46 10.82
CA ASN A 63 9.91 -16.92 11.13
C ASN A 63 8.83 -16.31 10.23
N VAL A 64 9.24 -15.52 9.22
CA VAL A 64 8.34 -14.79 8.33
C VAL A 64 8.68 -15.11 6.88
N ASP A 65 7.66 -15.46 6.09
CA ASP A 65 7.81 -15.60 4.64
C ASP A 65 7.92 -14.21 4.00
N ALA A 66 9.07 -13.91 3.42
CA ALA A 66 9.36 -12.64 2.74
C ALA A 66 8.37 -12.31 1.60
N ASN A 67 7.70 -13.31 1.06
CA ASN A 67 6.74 -13.16 -0.04
C ASN A 67 5.28 -13.13 0.44
N ARG A 68 5.04 -13.10 1.76
CA ARG A 68 3.71 -13.04 2.37
C ARG A 68 3.61 -11.93 3.42
N LEU A 69 4.15 -10.78 3.10
CA LEU A 69 4.02 -9.57 3.93
C LEU A 69 2.82 -8.76 3.45
N TYR A 70 2.00 -8.32 4.39
CA TYR A 70 0.77 -7.57 4.12
C TYR A 70 0.72 -6.31 4.97
N VAL A 71 0.21 -5.22 4.41
CA VAL A 71 -0.06 -3.98 5.14
C VAL A 71 -1.53 -3.64 5.05
N PHE A 72 -2.15 -3.31 6.16
CA PHE A 72 -3.53 -2.83 6.19
C PHE A 72 -3.76 -1.91 7.40
N GLY A 73 -4.84 -1.17 7.33
CA GLY A 73 -5.18 -0.25 8.41
C GLY A 73 -6.54 0.38 8.21
N ILE A 74 -7.05 1.00 9.26
CA ILE A 74 -8.36 1.64 9.29
C ILE A 74 -8.24 3.11 9.68
N SER A 75 -9.08 3.98 9.10
CA SER A 75 -9.13 5.41 9.40
C SER A 75 -7.76 6.06 9.17
N GLU A 76 -7.11 6.64 10.15
CA GLU A 76 -5.73 7.13 10.05
C GLU A 76 -4.76 6.03 9.57
N GLY A 77 -4.94 4.79 10.05
CA GLY A 77 -4.21 3.64 9.53
C GLY A 77 -4.58 3.27 8.09
N GLY A 78 -5.78 3.61 7.63
CA GLY A 78 -6.23 3.48 6.25
C GLY A 78 -5.43 4.40 5.31
N TYR A 79 -5.29 5.68 5.68
CA TYR A 79 -4.42 6.62 4.98
C TYR A 79 -2.97 6.13 4.96
N GLY A 80 -2.45 5.73 6.13
CA GLY A 80 -1.10 5.21 6.27
C GLY A 80 -0.84 3.96 5.43
N SER A 81 -1.75 2.99 5.46
CA SER A 81 -1.60 1.75 4.67
C SER A 81 -1.69 2.01 3.17
N GLN A 82 -2.49 2.97 2.71
CA GLN A 82 -2.54 3.37 1.31
C GLN A 82 -1.21 3.97 0.84
N ARG A 83 -0.64 4.91 1.62
CA ARG A 83 0.68 5.51 1.29
C ARG A 83 1.80 4.47 1.35
N LEU A 84 1.84 3.65 2.40
CA LEU A 84 2.87 2.62 2.53
C LEU A 84 2.73 1.52 1.48
N ALA A 85 1.51 1.21 1.02
CA ALA A 85 1.27 0.30 -0.09
C ALA A 85 1.95 0.79 -1.37
N SER A 86 1.80 2.06 -1.71
CA SER A 86 2.42 2.66 -2.88
C SER A 86 3.94 2.83 -2.71
N PHE A 87 4.39 3.39 -1.59
CA PHE A 87 5.79 3.72 -1.38
C PHE A 87 6.69 2.49 -1.21
N TYR A 88 6.16 1.41 -0.63
CA TYR A 88 6.87 0.16 -0.34
C TYR A 88 6.24 -1.05 -1.03
N ALA A 89 5.62 -0.88 -2.20
CA ALA A 89 4.95 -1.98 -2.89
C ALA A 89 5.86 -3.18 -3.16
N ASP A 90 7.15 -2.95 -3.33
CA ASP A 90 8.17 -3.98 -3.50
C ASP A 90 8.41 -4.85 -2.25
N TYR A 91 7.88 -4.49 -1.09
CA TYR A 91 7.89 -5.33 0.12
C TYR A 91 6.62 -6.17 0.29
N TRP A 92 5.48 -5.71 -0.27
CA TRP A 92 4.18 -6.29 0.05
C TRP A 92 3.72 -7.35 -0.95
N ALA A 93 3.02 -8.37 -0.46
CA ALA A 93 2.22 -9.26 -1.28
C ALA A 93 0.86 -8.61 -1.61
N ALA A 94 0.29 -7.93 -0.63
CA ALA A 94 -0.96 -7.17 -0.80
C ALA A 94 -1.11 -6.07 0.26
N ALA A 95 -2.01 -5.12 -0.03
CA ALA A 95 -2.38 -4.04 0.86
C ALA A 95 -3.90 -3.93 1.02
N GLY A 96 -4.34 -3.48 2.21
CA GLY A 96 -5.76 -3.38 2.57
C GLY A 96 -6.13 -2.11 3.32
N PRO A 97 -6.03 -0.92 2.74
CA PRO A 97 -6.58 0.29 3.35
C PRO A 97 -8.09 0.20 3.55
N MET A 98 -8.55 0.76 4.67
CA MET A 98 -9.97 0.80 5.03
C MET A 98 -10.33 2.16 5.62
N ALA A 99 -11.48 2.70 5.22
CA ALA A 99 -12.00 4.00 5.68
C ALA A 99 -10.95 5.12 5.70
N GLY A 100 -10.06 5.10 4.71
CA GLY A 100 -9.06 6.13 4.42
C GLY A 100 -9.44 6.87 3.14
N GLY A 101 -8.49 7.52 2.52
CA GLY A 101 -8.67 8.22 1.25
C GLY A 101 -7.55 9.22 1.00
N GLU A 102 -6.49 8.79 0.32
CA GLU A 102 -5.41 9.68 -0.11
C GLU A 102 -5.63 10.17 -1.53
N PRO A 103 -5.31 11.43 -1.82
CA PRO A 103 -5.16 11.87 -3.21
C PRO A 103 -4.13 11.01 -3.95
N LEU A 104 -4.34 10.77 -5.25
CA LEU A 104 -3.47 9.92 -6.06
C LEU A 104 -2.00 10.37 -6.03
N LYS A 105 -1.75 11.67 -5.95
CA LYS A 105 -0.39 12.22 -5.81
C LYS A 105 0.35 11.76 -4.54
N ASN A 106 -0.37 11.36 -3.51
CA ASN A 106 0.22 10.90 -2.25
C ASN A 106 0.40 9.37 -2.20
N ALA A 107 -0.30 8.66 -3.07
CA ALA A 107 -0.26 7.21 -3.18
C ALA A 107 -0.51 6.79 -4.64
N PRO A 108 0.46 7.00 -5.55
CA PRO A 108 0.33 6.63 -6.96
C PRO A 108 -0.04 5.16 -7.12
N VAL A 109 -1.05 4.88 -7.94
CA VAL A 109 -1.56 3.52 -8.15
C VAL A 109 -0.61 2.67 -8.99
N GLU A 110 0.18 3.29 -9.84
CA GLU A 110 1.19 2.65 -10.70
C GLU A 110 2.16 1.81 -9.88
N ASN A 111 2.55 2.31 -8.71
CA ASN A 111 3.46 1.61 -7.81
C ASN A 111 2.86 0.29 -7.29
N CYS A 112 1.53 0.18 -7.25
CA CYS A 112 0.82 -1.01 -6.79
C CYS A 112 0.57 -2.05 -7.88
N ALA A 113 1.18 -1.92 -9.07
CA ALA A 113 0.93 -2.79 -10.21
C ALA A 113 1.13 -4.28 -9.91
N ASN A 114 2.09 -4.63 -9.06
CA ASN A 114 2.49 -6.01 -8.78
C ASN A 114 1.98 -6.58 -7.45
N ILE A 115 1.10 -5.87 -6.75
CA ILE A 115 0.53 -6.33 -5.47
C ILE A 115 -0.98 -6.44 -5.55
N GLY A 116 -1.57 -7.25 -4.66
CA GLY A 116 -3.03 -7.21 -4.46
C GLY A 116 -3.42 -5.94 -3.71
N PHE A 117 -4.47 -5.25 -4.14
CA PHE A 117 -4.91 -4.02 -3.48
C PHE A 117 -6.41 -4.07 -3.15
N SER A 118 -6.75 -4.11 -1.87
CA SER A 118 -8.13 -4.08 -1.37
C SER A 118 -8.39 -2.75 -0.69
N PHE A 119 -9.42 -2.02 -1.10
CA PHE A 119 -9.79 -0.77 -0.45
C PHE A 119 -11.29 -0.75 -0.15
N LEU A 120 -11.66 -0.58 1.11
CA LEU A 120 -13.03 -0.54 1.57
C LEU A 120 -13.32 0.80 2.27
N THR A 121 -14.34 1.51 1.81
CA THR A 121 -14.78 2.79 2.42
C THR A 121 -16.30 2.84 2.42
N GLY A 122 -16.91 3.44 3.43
CA GLY A 122 -18.35 3.69 3.40
C GLY A 122 -18.73 4.64 2.28
N ALA A 123 -19.80 4.34 1.52
CA ALA A 123 -20.27 5.22 0.45
C ALA A 123 -20.72 6.59 0.98
N ASP A 124 -21.16 6.63 2.25
CA ASP A 124 -21.61 7.84 2.94
C ASP A 124 -20.53 8.42 3.87
N ASP A 125 -19.29 7.93 3.81
CA ASP A 125 -18.15 8.49 4.54
C ASP A 125 -17.61 9.74 3.84
N THR A 126 -18.34 10.85 3.99
CA THR A 126 -18.00 12.14 3.36
C THR A 126 -16.91 12.92 4.10
N GLY A 127 -16.58 12.53 5.32
CA GLY A 127 -15.53 13.17 6.11
C GLY A 127 -14.18 13.11 5.38
N PHE A 128 -13.52 14.27 5.26
CA PHE A 128 -12.26 14.40 4.50
C PHE A 128 -12.34 13.89 3.06
N TYR A 129 -13.53 13.85 2.48
CA TYR A 129 -13.79 13.35 1.12
C TYR A 129 -13.37 11.90 0.89
N ARG A 130 -13.37 11.05 1.93
CA ARG A 130 -12.88 9.66 1.86
C ARG A 130 -13.57 8.84 0.79
N ASN A 131 -14.89 8.92 0.70
CA ASN A 131 -15.66 8.24 -0.34
C ASN A 131 -15.28 8.68 -1.77
N ILE A 132 -15.10 9.98 -1.99
CA ILE A 132 -14.71 10.54 -3.29
C ILE A 132 -13.27 10.13 -3.66
N LEU A 133 -12.34 10.21 -2.71
CA LEU A 133 -10.95 9.84 -2.93
C LEU A 133 -10.79 8.32 -3.16
N THR A 134 -11.58 7.51 -2.48
CA THR A 134 -11.67 6.06 -2.75
C THR A 134 -12.20 5.80 -4.16
N TYR A 135 -13.23 6.53 -4.60
CA TYR A 135 -13.77 6.42 -5.95
C TYR A 135 -12.75 6.81 -7.02
N TYR A 136 -11.98 7.89 -6.82
CA TYR A 136 -10.89 8.24 -7.74
C TYR A 136 -9.79 7.19 -7.76
N THR A 137 -9.47 6.60 -6.62
CA THR A 137 -8.52 5.47 -6.54
C THR A 137 -9.04 4.28 -7.34
N GLN A 138 -10.33 3.97 -7.27
CA GLN A 138 -10.97 2.90 -8.05
C GLN A 138 -10.84 3.17 -9.56
N ILE A 139 -11.23 4.36 -10.01
CA ILE A 139 -11.11 4.74 -11.44
C ILE A 139 -9.67 4.61 -11.92
N ALA A 140 -8.70 5.03 -11.11
CA ALA A 140 -7.29 4.96 -11.48
C ALA A 140 -6.81 3.51 -11.61
N PHE A 141 -7.19 2.61 -10.68
CA PHE A 141 -6.88 1.18 -10.77
C PHE A 141 -7.56 0.52 -11.96
N ASP A 142 -8.87 0.77 -12.17
CA ASP A 142 -9.63 0.23 -13.32
C ASP A 142 -8.98 0.65 -14.64
N SER A 143 -8.63 1.94 -14.76
CA SER A 143 -7.99 2.49 -15.96
C SER A 143 -6.59 1.89 -16.19
N ALA A 144 -5.79 1.77 -15.14
CA ALA A 144 -4.45 1.19 -15.23
C ALA A 144 -4.50 -0.31 -15.59
N GLN A 145 -5.42 -1.06 -15.00
CA GLN A 145 -5.64 -2.48 -15.32
C GLN A 145 -6.13 -2.67 -16.76
N LEU A 146 -7.04 -1.82 -17.23
CA LEU A 146 -7.51 -1.85 -18.61
C LEU A 146 -6.39 -1.56 -19.60
N ALA A 147 -5.55 -0.57 -19.30
CA ALA A 147 -4.43 -0.18 -20.15
C ALA A 147 -3.30 -1.23 -20.18
N ARG A 148 -3.07 -1.90 -19.05
CA ARG A 148 -2.00 -2.90 -18.92
C ARG A 148 -2.46 -4.04 -17.99
N PRO A 149 -3.25 -5.00 -18.49
CA PRO A 149 -3.80 -6.07 -17.64
C PRO A 149 -2.78 -7.12 -17.22
N LEU A 150 -1.71 -7.30 -17.99
CA LEU A 150 -0.71 -8.36 -17.79
C LEU A 150 0.72 -7.83 -17.94
N ASP A 151 1.64 -8.45 -17.22
CA ASP A 151 3.08 -8.29 -17.42
C ASP A 151 3.59 -9.14 -18.62
N ALA A 152 4.90 -9.07 -18.87
CA ALA A 152 5.54 -9.84 -19.95
C ALA A 152 5.45 -11.37 -19.76
N ASP A 153 5.31 -11.86 -18.53
CA ASP A 153 5.10 -13.28 -18.19
C ASP A 153 3.61 -13.65 -18.13
N LYS A 154 2.71 -12.78 -18.60
CA LYS A 154 1.25 -12.93 -18.55
C LYS A 154 0.67 -13.02 -17.14
N ARG A 155 1.34 -12.45 -16.15
CA ARG A 155 0.82 -12.33 -14.80
C ARG A 155 -0.08 -11.11 -14.71
N PRO A 156 -1.20 -11.20 -13.97
CA PRO A 156 -2.10 -10.06 -13.83
C PRO A 156 -1.43 -8.90 -13.09
N LEU A 157 -1.58 -7.70 -13.64
CA LEU A 157 -1.20 -6.44 -13.02
C LEU A 157 -2.44 -5.74 -12.44
N PHE A 158 -2.24 -4.89 -11.46
CA PHE A 158 -3.29 -4.09 -10.84
C PHE A 158 -4.46 -4.91 -10.30
N VAL A 159 -4.20 -6.09 -9.73
CA VAL A 159 -5.25 -6.90 -9.14
C VAL A 159 -5.82 -6.19 -7.92
N HIS A 160 -7.06 -5.76 -8.01
CA HIS A 160 -7.67 -4.97 -6.95
C HIS A 160 -9.11 -5.34 -6.65
N ARG A 161 -9.57 -4.91 -5.48
CA ARG A 161 -10.93 -4.90 -5.02
C ARG A 161 -11.17 -3.61 -4.26
N ILE A 162 -11.81 -2.64 -4.91
CA ILE A 162 -12.10 -1.34 -4.31
C ILE A 162 -13.62 -1.18 -4.26
N ASN A 163 -14.16 -1.02 -3.05
CA ASN A 163 -15.61 -0.97 -2.85
C ASN A 163 -16.01 0.21 -1.96
N LEU A 164 -16.97 0.96 -2.45
CA LEU A 164 -17.77 1.86 -1.64
C LEU A 164 -18.96 1.08 -1.08
N LEU A 165 -19.03 0.95 0.24
CA LEU A 165 -20.03 0.14 0.93
C LEU A 165 -21.33 0.94 1.11
N PRO A 166 -22.44 0.58 0.45
CA PRO A 166 -23.68 1.34 0.48
C PRO A 166 -24.25 1.46 1.90
N GLY A 167 -24.75 2.66 2.25
CA GLY A 167 -25.36 2.94 3.55
C GLY A 167 -24.40 2.93 4.74
N MET A 168 -23.09 2.86 4.50
CA MET A 168 -22.08 2.93 5.53
C MET A 168 -21.38 4.28 5.52
N GLN A 169 -21.18 4.81 6.71
CA GLN A 169 -20.35 5.97 6.98
C GLN A 169 -18.93 5.52 7.36
N HIS A 170 -18.29 6.20 8.32
CA HIS A 170 -16.93 5.90 8.73
C HIS A 170 -16.75 4.53 9.40
N HIS A 171 -17.77 4.02 10.06
CA HIS A 171 -17.78 2.67 10.62
C HIS A 171 -18.17 1.65 9.57
N ILE A 172 -17.22 0.85 9.10
CA ILE A 172 -17.42 -0.17 8.07
C ILE A 172 -17.23 -1.59 8.62
N LYS A 173 -17.79 -2.56 7.91
CA LYS A 173 -17.47 -3.98 8.12
C LYS A 173 -16.18 -4.31 7.38
N TYR A 174 -15.14 -4.70 8.11
CA TYR A 174 -13.79 -4.93 7.58
C TYR A 174 -13.34 -6.39 7.61
N ASP A 175 -14.23 -7.29 7.98
CA ASP A 175 -13.98 -8.73 8.12
C ASP A 175 -13.55 -9.42 6.81
N LEU A 176 -13.78 -8.81 5.66
CA LEU A 176 -13.43 -9.37 4.37
C LEU A 176 -12.02 -8.99 3.88
N THR A 177 -11.36 -8.03 4.52
CA THR A 177 -10.06 -7.52 4.04
C THR A 177 -8.98 -8.57 4.18
N THR A 178 -8.75 -9.06 5.37
CA THR A 178 -7.64 -9.98 5.67
C THR A 178 -7.78 -11.35 4.98
N PRO A 179 -8.97 -11.98 4.91
CA PRO A 179 -9.16 -13.20 4.11
C PRO A 179 -8.84 -13.03 2.62
N TRP A 180 -9.03 -11.84 2.08
CA TRP A 180 -8.69 -11.54 0.70
C TRP A 180 -7.18 -11.35 0.50
N LEU A 181 -6.50 -10.60 1.39
CA LEU A 181 -5.06 -10.30 1.29
C LEU A 181 -4.21 -11.59 1.26
N LYS A 182 -4.55 -12.60 2.06
CA LYS A 182 -3.79 -13.84 2.18
C LYS A 182 -3.67 -14.64 0.87
N ASN A 183 -4.52 -14.37 -0.12
CA ASN A 183 -4.48 -15.05 -1.41
C ASN A 183 -3.32 -14.60 -2.29
N PHE A 184 -2.61 -13.55 -1.90
CA PHE A 184 -1.52 -12.99 -2.68
C PHE A 184 -0.16 -13.44 -2.16
N VAL A 185 0.74 -13.66 -3.10
CA VAL A 185 2.15 -13.94 -2.86
C VAL A 185 2.95 -12.94 -3.67
N ARG A 186 3.88 -12.26 -3.03
CA ARG A 186 4.76 -11.28 -3.68
C ARG A 186 5.62 -11.95 -4.74
N ASN A 187 5.72 -11.32 -5.90
CA ASN A 187 6.74 -11.63 -6.89
C ASN A 187 7.96 -10.71 -6.67
N PRO A 188 9.10 -11.22 -6.18
CA PRO A 188 10.26 -10.37 -5.92
C PRO A 188 10.99 -9.90 -7.19
N TYR A 189 10.74 -10.56 -8.34
CA TYR A 189 11.40 -10.27 -9.61
C TYR A 189 10.38 -10.10 -10.75
N PRO A 190 9.51 -9.10 -10.69
CA PRO A 190 8.53 -8.88 -11.73
C PRO A 190 9.22 -8.46 -13.04
N LYS A 191 8.65 -8.90 -14.16
CA LYS A 191 9.14 -8.54 -15.50
C LYS A 191 8.67 -7.15 -15.95
N THR A 192 7.66 -6.61 -15.30
CA THR A 192 7.18 -5.24 -15.48
C THR A 192 7.23 -4.55 -14.13
N VAL A 193 7.93 -3.44 -14.05
CA VAL A 193 7.97 -2.56 -12.87
C VAL A 193 7.52 -1.19 -13.30
N LEU A 194 6.44 -0.72 -12.69
CA LEU A 194 5.94 0.63 -12.83
C LEU A 194 6.20 1.35 -11.51
N TRP A 195 6.96 2.40 -11.55
CA TRP A 195 7.37 3.10 -10.34
C TRP A 195 7.35 4.60 -10.54
N GLU A 196 6.48 5.27 -9.82
CA GLU A 196 6.56 6.71 -9.61
C GLU A 196 7.36 6.96 -8.32
N ASP A 197 8.60 7.44 -8.48
CA ASP A 197 9.41 7.90 -7.37
C ASP A 197 8.97 9.30 -6.97
N TYR A 198 8.58 9.47 -5.74
CA TYR A 198 8.10 10.73 -5.18
C TYR A 198 8.58 10.93 -3.76
N ASP A 199 8.59 12.18 -3.33
CA ASP A 199 8.90 12.53 -1.95
C ASP A 199 7.75 12.12 -1.01
N MET A 200 8.06 11.28 -0.02
CA MET A 200 7.16 10.99 1.08
C MET A 200 7.78 11.46 2.39
N ASP A 201 7.33 12.58 2.88
CA ASP A 201 7.81 13.22 4.11
C ASP A 201 9.33 13.51 4.08
N GLY A 202 9.82 14.16 3.02
CA GLY A 202 11.21 14.53 2.84
C GLY A 202 12.12 13.40 2.39
N ARG A 203 11.58 12.27 1.94
CA ARG A 203 12.37 11.12 1.53
C ARG A 203 11.89 10.52 0.22
N HIS A 204 12.85 10.31 -0.70
CA HIS A 204 12.74 9.44 -1.86
C HIS A 204 13.26 8.04 -1.57
N ARG A 205 12.84 7.07 -2.36
CA ARG A 205 13.43 5.73 -2.31
C ARG A 205 14.63 5.63 -3.24
N SER A 206 15.68 4.94 -2.78
CA SER A 206 16.87 4.66 -3.59
C SER A 206 16.68 3.44 -4.52
N GLY A 207 15.57 2.71 -4.41
CA GLY A 207 15.30 1.55 -5.23
C GLY A 207 13.88 1.02 -5.08
N PHE A 208 13.44 0.25 -6.07
CA PHE A 208 12.11 -0.34 -6.14
C PHE A 208 12.18 -1.64 -6.96
N TYR A 209 11.89 -2.77 -6.35
CA TYR A 209 12.19 -4.10 -6.91
C TYR A 209 13.66 -4.22 -7.32
N ASN A 210 13.94 -4.44 -8.59
CA ASN A 210 15.28 -4.55 -9.18
C ASN A 210 15.78 -3.26 -9.84
N LEU A 211 15.08 -2.14 -9.67
CA LEU A 211 15.55 -0.81 -10.06
C LEU A 211 16.30 -0.16 -8.90
N GLN A 212 17.40 0.49 -9.20
CA GLN A 212 18.14 1.33 -8.28
C GLN A 212 18.43 2.69 -8.91
N VAL A 213 18.15 3.75 -8.17
CA VAL A 213 18.47 5.12 -8.55
C VAL A 213 19.81 5.48 -7.89
N LEU A 214 20.80 5.83 -8.70
CA LEU A 214 22.17 6.12 -8.22
C LEU A 214 22.32 7.54 -7.66
N ALA A 215 21.43 8.46 -8.04
CA ALA A 215 21.39 9.82 -7.52
C ALA A 215 19.93 10.18 -7.20
N SER A 216 19.73 10.83 -6.06
CA SER A 216 18.40 11.34 -5.71
C SER A 216 17.86 12.25 -6.79
N PRO A 217 16.57 12.13 -7.17
CA PRO A 217 15.99 12.99 -8.16
C PRO A 217 16.08 14.44 -7.69
N THR A 218 16.46 15.30 -8.62
CA THR A 218 16.55 16.75 -8.37
C THR A 218 15.19 17.45 -8.50
N LYS A 219 14.18 16.71 -8.96
CA LYS A 219 12.81 17.16 -9.19
C LYS A 219 11.81 16.24 -8.53
N ASN A 220 10.62 16.76 -8.33
CA ASN A 220 9.62 16.23 -7.41
C ASN A 220 9.15 14.80 -7.69
N ARG A 221 9.08 14.37 -8.98
CA ARG A 221 8.55 13.06 -9.33
C ARG A 221 9.14 12.54 -10.63
N THR A 222 9.53 11.28 -10.60
CA THR A 222 10.03 10.58 -11.79
C THR A 222 9.32 9.24 -11.91
N TYR A 223 8.77 8.99 -13.08
CA TYR A 223 8.11 7.72 -13.39
C TYR A 223 9.04 6.85 -14.22
N TYR A 224 9.17 5.59 -13.78
CA TYR A 224 9.94 4.55 -14.44
C TYR A 224 8.99 3.45 -14.90
N ASP A 225 9.06 3.09 -16.18
CA ASP A 225 8.37 1.93 -16.78
C ASP A 225 9.42 0.96 -17.28
N MET A 226 9.74 -0.05 -16.48
CA MET A 226 10.69 -1.09 -16.84
C MET A 226 9.97 -2.35 -17.30
N ASN A 227 10.42 -2.89 -18.41
CA ASN A 227 9.95 -4.17 -18.93
C ASN A 227 11.15 -5.06 -19.30
N ILE A 228 11.06 -6.35 -18.94
CA ILE A 228 12.06 -7.36 -19.30
C ILE A 228 11.40 -8.38 -20.23
N HIS A 229 11.89 -8.44 -21.46
CA HIS A 229 11.42 -9.41 -22.44
C HIS A 229 12.61 -10.01 -23.21
N ASN A 230 12.68 -11.32 -23.34
CA ASN A 230 13.74 -12.04 -24.06
C ASN A 230 15.18 -11.56 -23.70
N ASN A 231 15.46 -11.39 -22.40
CA ASN A 231 16.73 -10.88 -21.85
C ASN A 231 17.05 -9.42 -22.23
N VAL A 232 16.12 -8.70 -22.81
CA VAL A 232 16.23 -7.27 -23.08
C VAL A 232 15.49 -6.51 -21.97
N VAL A 233 16.17 -5.54 -21.36
CA VAL A 233 15.60 -4.63 -20.38
C VAL A 233 15.33 -3.30 -21.08
N THR A 234 14.07 -2.87 -21.08
CA THR A 234 13.66 -1.56 -21.59
C THR A 234 13.18 -0.73 -20.42
N ILE A 235 13.70 0.49 -20.28
CA ILE A 235 13.28 1.43 -19.25
C ILE A 235 12.88 2.74 -19.92
N ASN A 236 11.62 3.13 -19.76
CA ASN A 236 11.12 4.44 -20.15
C ASN A 236 11.04 5.31 -18.90
N ILE A 237 11.55 6.53 -18.99
CA ILE A 237 11.61 7.48 -17.88
C ILE A 237 10.90 8.77 -18.29
N LYS A 238 10.03 9.29 -17.42
CA LYS A 238 9.37 10.58 -17.62
C LYS A 238 9.20 11.33 -16.30
N GLU A 239 9.17 12.64 -16.36
CA GLU A 239 8.74 13.48 -15.25
C GLU A 239 7.21 13.43 -15.12
N VAL A 240 6.71 13.51 -13.90
CA VAL A 240 5.27 13.53 -13.58
C VAL A 240 4.92 14.83 -12.88
N GLU A 241 3.89 15.49 -13.37
CA GLU A 241 3.29 16.66 -12.74
C GLU A 241 1.81 16.39 -12.47
N TYR A 242 1.36 16.74 -11.27
CA TYR A 242 -0.06 16.74 -10.90
C TYR A 242 -0.58 18.16 -10.96
N THR A 243 -1.53 18.39 -11.82
CA THR A 243 -2.26 19.69 -11.95
C THR A 243 -3.43 19.76 -10.98
#